data_026d2732007e97717ace130f3fcc8e6d
#
_entry.id   026d2732007e97717ace130f3fcc8e6d
#
_cell.length_a   1.000
_cell.length_b   1.000
_cell.length_c   1.000
_cell.angle_alpha   90.00
_cell.angle_beta   90.00
_cell.angle_gamma   90.00
#
_symmetry.space_group_name_H-M   'P 1'
#
loop_
_entity.id
_entity.type
_entity.pdbx_description
1 polymer ?
#
loop_
_entity_poly.entity_id
_entity_poly.type
_entity_poly.pdbx_seq_one_letter_code
_entity_poly.pdbx_strand_id
1 'polypeptide(L)'
;MEPWLGIFERKSAAQEDKLESPVSEKAEVIIFGLGRYGSNIGRGLRQQEVAVLGVDFDPEAVASWNRQGHPALFGDAGDPEFLSSLPLADVQWIVAAIPPTANLTTTAQPVYAFVRALREQGYQGKIAVTAHMAGEVPELRKAGADLVLLPFSDAAHHAVDRLLASTEKPPETAASPLEQGGTAS
;
A
#
# COMPACT_ATOMS: atom_id res chain seq x y z
N MET A 1 5.87 31.67 63.71
CA MET A 1 4.53 31.37 63.28
C MET A 1 4.53 31.54 61.81
N GLU A 2 4.68 30.51 61.33
CA GLU A 2 4.33 29.58 60.28
C GLU A 2 4.96 29.88 58.94
N PRO A 3 5.75 28.96 58.46
CA PRO A 3 6.00 28.79 57.03
C PRO A 3 5.54 27.41 56.59
N TRP A 4 4.48 27.34 55.82
CA TRP A 4 4.02 26.12 55.19
C TRP A 4 3.63 26.36 53.76
N LEU A 5 4.60 26.75 52.91
CA LEU A 5 4.40 26.86 51.47
C LEU A 5 5.70 26.45 50.76
N GLY A 6 6.01 25.18 50.81
CA GLY A 6 7.22 24.64 50.22
C GLY A 6 7.11 23.19 49.82
N ILE A 7 5.97 22.74 49.27
CA ILE A 7 5.86 21.37 48.74
C ILE A 7 4.87 21.39 47.57
N PHE A 8 5.28 21.93 46.45
CA PHE A 8 4.70 21.59 45.14
C PHE A 8 5.64 22.00 44.00
N GLU A 9 6.94 21.96 44.25
CA GLU A 9 7.87 21.77 43.13
C GLU A 9 8.07 20.27 42.91
N ARG A 10 7.04 19.59 42.50
CA ARG A 10 7.24 18.38 41.73
C ARG A 10 7.86 18.80 40.41
N LYS A 11 9.14 18.62 40.27
CA LYS A 11 9.81 18.40 39.03
C LYS A 11 8.98 17.42 38.21
N SER A 12 8.13 17.92 37.32
CA SER A 12 7.82 17.24 36.08
C SER A 12 9.12 17.23 35.29
N ALA A 13 10.00 16.27 35.60
CA ALA A 13 10.83 15.73 34.58
C ALA A 13 9.84 15.10 33.59
N ALA A 14 9.31 15.93 32.69
CA ALA A 14 8.79 15.48 31.44
C ALA A 14 9.94 14.69 30.86
N GLN A 15 9.81 13.40 30.95
CA GLN A 15 10.44 12.45 30.06
C GLN A 15 10.02 12.95 28.70
N GLU A 16 10.89 13.72 28.04
CA GLU A 16 10.89 13.89 26.60
C GLU A 16 11.15 12.48 26.09
N ASP A 17 10.07 11.72 26.02
CA ASP A 17 9.97 10.59 25.15
C ASP A 17 10.30 11.17 23.78
N LYS A 18 11.54 11.01 23.35
CA LYS A 18 11.92 11.15 21.98
C LYS A 18 11.00 10.20 21.23
N LEU A 19 9.88 10.72 20.79
CA LEU A 19 9.18 10.22 19.62
C LEU A 19 10.22 10.36 18.50
N GLU A 20 11.08 9.35 18.38
CA GLU A 20 11.82 9.11 17.16
C GLU A 20 10.74 9.03 16.09
N SER A 21 10.66 10.10 15.31
CA SER A 21 9.74 10.17 14.19
C SER A 21 10.00 8.92 13.34
N PRO A 22 9.02 8.07 13.06
CA PRO A 22 9.21 6.83 12.29
C PRO A 22 9.69 7.05 10.85
N VAL A 23 9.95 8.30 10.48
CA VAL A 23 10.40 8.76 9.15
C VAL A 23 11.91 8.56 8.94
N SER A 24 12.66 7.97 9.88
CA SER A 24 14.12 7.76 9.76
C SER A 24 14.49 6.57 8.86
N GLU A 25 13.57 5.71 8.51
CA GLU A 25 13.85 4.64 7.54
C GLU A 25 13.68 5.18 6.13
N LYS A 26 14.71 5.05 5.30
CA LYS A 26 14.67 5.39 3.87
C LYS A 26 13.61 4.52 3.21
N ALA A 27 12.49 5.11 2.84
CA ALA A 27 11.45 4.40 2.12
C ALA A 27 11.80 4.32 0.63
N GLU A 28 11.71 3.14 0.06
CA GLU A 28 11.80 2.92 -1.39
C GLU A 28 10.44 3.06 -2.06
N VAL A 29 9.38 2.73 -1.32
CA VAL A 29 8.00 2.80 -1.79
C VAL A 29 7.14 3.53 -0.75
N ILE A 30 6.34 4.50 -1.20
CA ILE A 30 5.28 5.11 -0.38
C ILE A 30 3.93 4.64 -0.90
N ILE A 31 3.06 4.16 0.00
CA ILE A 31 1.70 3.73 -0.34
C ILE A 31 0.69 4.65 0.32
N PHE A 32 -0.08 5.36 -0.49
CA PHE A 32 -1.24 6.13 -0.09
C PHE A 32 -2.49 5.27 -0.14
N GLY A 33 -3.20 5.18 0.99
CA GLY A 33 -4.35 4.31 1.18
C GLY A 33 -3.96 2.94 1.73
N LEU A 34 -4.07 2.78 3.05
CA LEU A 34 -3.78 1.54 3.80
C LEU A 34 -5.03 0.67 3.98
N GLY A 35 -6.04 0.86 3.15
CA GLY A 35 -7.18 -0.02 3.04
C GLY A 35 -6.79 -1.44 2.59
N ARG A 36 -7.80 -2.27 2.29
CA ARG A 36 -7.58 -3.68 1.94
C ARG A 36 -6.58 -3.91 0.81
N TYR A 37 -6.62 -3.09 -0.24
CA TYR A 37 -5.75 -3.27 -1.40
C TYR A 37 -4.33 -2.75 -1.14
N GLY A 38 -4.19 -1.50 -0.68
CA GLY A 38 -2.87 -0.90 -0.43
C GLY A 38 -2.10 -1.63 0.67
N SER A 39 -2.77 -2.03 1.77
CA SER A 39 -2.12 -2.82 2.81
C SER A 39 -1.65 -4.21 2.33
N ASN A 40 -2.37 -4.84 1.39
CA ASN A 40 -1.91 -6.09 0.79
C ASN A 40 -0.69 -5.90 -0.10
N ILE A 41 -0.67 -4.83 -0.92
CA ILE A 41 0.51 -4.47 -1.72
C ILE A 41 1.71 -4.24 -0.79
N GLY A 42 1.53 -3.41 0.24
CA GLY A 42 2.62 -3.08 1.17
C GLY A 42 3.18 -4.29 1.89
N ARG A 43 2.32 -5.19 2.39
CA ARG A 43 2.79 -6.45 3.00
C ARG A 43 3.55 -7.33 2.01
N GLY A 44 3.06 -7.44 0.77
CA GLY A 44 3.75 -8.20 -0.28
C GLY A 44 5.13 -7.64 -0.60
N LEU A 45 5.26 -6.32 -0.69
CA LEU A 45 6.56 -5.66 -0.91
C LEU A 45 7.51 -5.87 0.26
N ARG A 46 7.03 -5.73 1.50
CA ARG A 46 7.87 -5.96 2.70
C ARG A 46 8.32 -7.41 2.84
N GLN A 47 7.54 -8.39 2.40
CA GLN A 47 7.98 -9.79 2.32
C GLN A 47 9.14 -10.01 1.33
N GLN A 48 9.32 -9.08 0.40
CA GLN A 48 10.46 -9.04 -0.53
C GLN A 48 11.55 -8.06 -0.07
N GLU A 49 11.55 -7.70 1.23
CA GLU A 49 12.53 -6.82 1.87
C GLU A 49 12.55 -5.38 1.33
N VAL A 50 11.50 -4.94 0.61
CA VAL A 50 11.36 -3.56 0.14
C VAL A 50 10.94 -2.66 1.30
N ALA A 51 11.61 -1.53 1.47
CA ALA A 51 11.28 -0.54 2.50
C ALA A 51 10.03 0.25 2.10
N VAL A 52 8.92 0.03 2.83
CA VAL A 52 7.61 0.63 2.56
C VAL A 52 7.19 1.56 3.68
N LEU A 53 6.80 2.78 3.33
CA LEU A 53 6.12 3.74 4.18
C LEU A 53 4.63 3.81 3.79
N GLY A 54 3.75 3.60 4.74
CA GLY A 54 2.31 3.75 4.54
C GLY A 54 1.85 5.19 4.83
N VAL A 55 0.84 5.65 4.11
CA VAL A 55 0.17 6.94 4.38
C VAL A 55 -1.34 6.72 4.28
N ASP A 56 -2.07 7.18 5.28
CA ASP A 56 -3.53 7.17 5.24
C ASP A 56 -4.09 8.37 6.02
N PHE A 57 -5.26 8.85 5.63
CA PHE A 57 -5.99 9.89 6.37
C PHE A 57 -6.88 9.29 7.48
N ASP A 58 -7.05 7.98 7.53
CA ASP A 58 -7.72 7.27 8.60
C ASP A 58 -6.70 6.91 9.70
N PRO A 59 -6.80 7.51 10.89
CA PRO A 59 -5.88 7.22 11.98
C PRO A 59 -5.95 5.75 12.46
N GLU A 60 -7.08 5.07 12.25
CA GLU A 60 -7.22 3.66 12.61
C GLU A 60 -6.44 2.77 11.63
N ALA A 61 -6.47 3.08 10.34
CA ALA A 61 -5.67 2.39 9.32
C ALA A 61 -4.17 2.55 9.61
N VAL A 62 -3.73 3.78 9.93
CA VAL A 62 -2.34 4.08 10.34
C VAL A 62 -1.96 3.29 11.59
N ALA A 63 -2.78 3.34 12.64
CA ALA A 63 -2.52 2.61 13.88
C ALA A 63 -2.47 1.08 13.65
N SER A 64 -3.35 0.56 12.81
CA SER A 64 -3.36 -0.86 12.45
C SER A 64 -2.09 -1.30 11.72
N TRP A 65 -1.58 -0.46 10.81
CA TRP A 65 -0.36 -0.70 10.06
C TRP A 65 0.88 -0.66 11.00
N ASN A 66 0.94 0.36 11.88
CA ASN A 66 2.01 0.49 12.88
C ASN A 66 2.04 -0.69 13.86
N ARG A 67 0.88 -1.20 14.31
CA ARG A 67 0.82 -2.39 15.18
C ARG A 67 1.40 -3.65 14.54
N GLN A 68 1.47 -3.72 13.21
CA GLN A 68 2.10 -4.81 12.47
C GLN A 68 3.62 -4.62 12.31
N GLY A 69 4.21 -3.59 12.92
CA GLY A 69 5.64 -3.27 12.81
C GLY A 69 6.01 -2.58 11.50
N HIS A 70 5.05 -1.93 10.84
CA HIS A 70 5.28 -1.24 9.59
C HIS A 70 5.16 0.28 9.78
N PRO A 71 6.11 1.09 9.28
CA PRO A 71 6.04 2.54 9.42
C PRO A 71 4.86 3.11 8.63
N ALA A 72 4.13 4.03 9.26
CA ALA A 72 3.06 4.78 8.60
C ALA A 72 2.95 6.21 9.14
N LEU A 73 2.47 7.09 8.28
CA LEU A 73 2.15 8.48 8.59
C LEU A 73 0.64 8.71 8.42
N PHE A 74 0.11 9.54 9.30
CA PHE A 74 -1.19 10.15 9.09
C PHE A 74 -1.03 11.32 8.11
N GLY A 75 -1.82 11.34 7.03
CA GLY A 75 -1.78 12.43 6.06
C GLY A 75 -2.84 12.29 4.98
N ASP A 76 -3.19 13.42 4.39
CA ASP A 76 -4.15 13.50 3.28
C ASP A 76 -3.40 13.63 1.94
N ALA A 77 -3.68 12.71 1.03
CA ALA A 77 -3.16 12.76 -0.34
C ALA A 77 -3.63 14.00 -1.13
N GLY A 78 -4.72 14.63 -0.69
CA GLY A 78 -5.23 15.88 -1.27
C GLY A 78 -4.55 17.14 -0.74
N ASP A 79 -3.71 17.05 0.29
CA ASP A 79 -3.02 18.19 0.88
C ASP A 79 -1.63 18.40 0.23
N PRO A 80 -1.44 19.49 -0.54
CA PRO A 80 -0.15 19.77 -1.18
C PRO A 80 0.99 20.06 -0.19
N GLU A 81 0.69 20.62 0.99
CA GLU A 81 1.70 20.89 2.01
C GLU A 81 2.21 19.59 2.61
N PHE A 82 1.31 18.64 2.90
CA PHE A 82 1.69 17.32 3.32
C PHE A 82 2.56 16.61 2.28
N LEU A 83 2.14 16.62 1.00
CA LEU A 83 2.92 16.01 -0.08
C LEU A 83 4.33 16.59 -0.20
N SER A 84 4.48 17.92 -0.02
CA SER A 84 5.78 18.59 -0.09
C SER A 84 6.69 18.29 1.11
N SER A 85 6.13 17.83 2.22
CA SER A 85 6.87 17.45 3.43
C SER A 85 7.46 16.04 3.38
N LEU A 86 7.04 15.23 2.40
CA LEU A 86 7.49 13.84 2.31
C LEU A 86 8.94 13.72 1.84
N PRO A 87 9.70 12.76 2.36
CA PRO A 87 11.10 12.52 1.98
C PRO A 87 11.18 11.75 0.65
N LEU A 88 10.89 12.42 -0.47
CA LEU A 88 10.75 11.79 -1.79
C LEU A 88 12.08 11.49 -2.49
N ALA A 89 13.23 11.95 -1.96
CA ALA A 89 14.52 11.86 -2.64
C ALA A 89 14.97 10.43 -2.98
N ASP A 90 14.73 9.49 -2.07
CA ASP A 90 15.12 8.08 -2.23
C ASP A 90 13.94 7.18 -2.66
N VAL A 91 12.75 7.76 -2.84
CA VAL A 91 11.53 7.01 -3.16
C VAL A 91 11.50 6.67 -4.65
N GLN A 92 11.46 5.38 -4.95
CA GLN A 92 11.39 4.88 -6.33
C GLN A 92 9.95 4.80 -6.84
N TRP A 93 9.02 4.46 -5.97
CA TRP A 93 7.61 4.32 -6.30
C TRP A 93 6.70 5.03 -5.30
N ILE A 94 5.69 5.71 -5.83
CA ILE A 94 4.51 6.12 -5.06
C ILE A 94 3.31 5.34 -5.59
N VAL A 95 2.59 4.68 -4.68
CA VAL A 95 1.40 3.88 -5.01
C VAL A 95 0.17 4.56 -4.41
N ALA A 96 -0.75 5.03 -5.23
CA ALA A 96 -2.04 5.57 -4.80
C ALA A 96 -3.11 4.47 -4.88
N ALA A 97 -3.36 3.80 -3.74
CA ALA A 97 -4.43 2.83 -3.57
C ALA A 97 -5.67 3.48 -2.93
N ILE A 98 -6.01 4.67 -3.39
CA ILE A 98 -7.08 5.52 -2.87
C ILE A 98 -8.39 5.13 -3.54
N PRO A 99 -9.45 4.78 -2.78
CA PRO A 99 -10.75 4.50 -3.37
C PRO A 99 -11.35 5.77 -4.01
N PRO A 100 -12.13 5.66 -5.08
CA PRO A 100 -12.89 6.80 -5.56
C PRO A 100 -13.87 7.19 -4.47
N THR A 101 -13.85 8.44 -4.08
CA THR A 101 -14.84 8.97 -3.14
C THR A 101 -16.19 9.03 -3.86
N ALA A 102 -17.11 8.17 -3.47
CA ALA A 102 -18.42 8.00 -4.10
C ALA A 102 -19.34 9.24 -3.98
N ASN A 103 -18.89 10.33 -3.33
CA ASN A 103 -19.74 11.46 -2.94
C ASN A 103 -19.28 12.83 -3.45
N LEU A 104 -18.30 12.93 -4.33
CA LEU A 104 -17.91 14.23 -4.85
C LEU A 104 -18.50 14.45 -6.24
N THR A 105 -19.48 15.33 -6.29
CA THR A 105 -20.03 15.97 -7.50
C THR A 105 -18.99 16.83 -8.26
N THR A 106 -17.73 16.72 -7.91
CA THR A 106 -16.63 17.40 -8.59
C THR A 106 -16.03 16.53 -9.67
N THR A 107 -15.96 17.05 -10.85
CA THR A 107 -15.53 16.44 -12.12
C THR A 107 -14.05 15.98 -12.13
N ALA A 108 -13.28 16.25 -11.09
CA ALA A 108 -11.90 15.82 -10.96
C ALA A 108 -11.82 14.73 -9.89
N GLN A 109 -11.52 13.51 -10.31
CA GLN A 109 -11.24 12.44 -9.37
C GLN A 109 -9.97 12.81 -8.57
N PRO A 110 -9.94 12.64 -7.24
CA PRO A 110 -8.81 13.02 -6.39
C PRO A 110 -7.47 12.48 -6.85
N VAL A 111 -7.47 11.27 -7.45
CA VAL A 111 -6.25 10.61 -7.94
C VAL A 111 -5.55 11.37 -9.07
N TYR A 112 -6.29 12.07 -9.94
CA TYR A 112 -5.67 12.90 -11.00
C TYR A 112 -4.97 14.12 -10.43
N ALA A 113 -5.60 14.80 -9.46
CA ALA A 113 -5.02 15.94 -8.77
C ALA A 113 -3.75 15.51 -8.01
N PHE A 114 -3.78 14.38 -7.35
CA PHE A 114 -2.65 13.80 -6.65
C PHE A 114 -1.45 13.53 -7.57
N VAL A 115 -1.67 12.85 -8.70
CA VAL A 115 -0.60 12.56 -9.67
C VAL A 115 0.02 13.85 -10.20
N ARG A 116 -0.82 14.82 -10.55
CA ARG A 116 -0.34 16.12 -11.05
C ARG A 116 0.44 16.88 -10.00
N ALA A 117 -0.04 16.92 -8.75
CA ALA A 117 0.65 17.60 -7.66
C ALA A 117 2.06 17.02 -7.43
N LEU A 118 2.22 15.70 -7.45
CA LEU A 118 3.52 15.05 -7.33
C LEU A 118 4.46 15.43 -8.49
N ARG A 119 3.96 15.46 -9.72
CA ARG A 119 4.76 15.85 -10.89
C ARG A 119 5.12 17.34 -10.88
N GLU A 120 4.20 18.22 -10.48
CA GLU A 120 4.42 19.66 -10.31
C GLU A 120 5.46 19.97 -9.21
N GLN A 121 5.52 19.15 -8.16
CA GLN A 121 6.56 19.20 -7.12
C GLN A 121 7.92 18.64 -7.58
N GLY A 122 8.01 18.12 -8.80
CA GLY A 122 9.25 17.63 -9.38
C GLY A 122 9.58 16.18 -9.03
N TYR A 123 8.64 15.38 -8.50
CA TYR A 123 8.90 13.96 -8.25
C TYR A 123 9.19 13.22 -9.55
N GLN A 124 10.38 12.61 -9.64
CA GLN A 124 10.90 11.92 -10.82
C GLN A 124 10.75 10.39 -10.74
N GLY A 125 10.41 9.85 -9.58
CA GLY A 125 10.16 8.42 -9.42
C GLY A 125 8.88 7.98 -10.13
N LYS A 126 8.56 6.71 -10.05
CA LYS A 126 7.39 6.12 -10.70
C LYS A 126 6.14 6.26 -9.86
N ILE A 127 5.00 6.48 -10.49
CA ILE A 127 3.69 6.59 -9.85
C ILE A 127 2.78 5.48 -10.35
N ALA A 128 2.32 4.63 -9.43
CA ALA A 128 1.27 3.66 -9.66
C ALA A 128 -0.04 4.16 -9.04
N VAL A 129 -1.14 4.01 -9.75
CA VAL A 129 -2.47 4.41 -9.27
C VAL A 129 -3.49 3.30 -9.48
N THR A 130 -4.52 3.26 -8.65
CA THR A 130 -5.67 2.38 -8.89
C THR A 130 -6.72 3.07 -9.73
N ALA A 131 -7.33 2.33 -10.66
CA ALA A 131 -8.51 2.73 -11.40
C ALA A 131 -9.62 1.67 -11.24
N HIS A 132 -10.86 2.07 -11.37
CA HIS A 132 -12.01 1.17 -11.28
C HIS A 132 -12.44 0.64 -12.63
N MET A 133 -12.27 1.44 -13.66
CA MET A 133 -12.67 1.10 -15.04
C MET A 133 -11.48 1.29 -16.00
N ALA A 134 -11.36 0.39 -16.95
CA ALA A 134 -10.32 0.45 -17.98
C ALA A 134 -10.35 1.75 -18.79
N GLY A 135 -11.51 2.38 -18.93
CA GLY A 135 -11.66 3.67 -19.60
C GLY A 135 -10.93 4.84 -18.93
N GLU A 136 -10.56 4.74 -17.66
CA GLU A 136 -9.82 5.78 -16.93
C GLU A 136 -8.31 5.74 -17.23
N VAL A 137 -7.80 4.61 -17.70
CA VAL A 137 -6.36 4.37 -17.90
C VAL A 137 -5.68 5.43 -18.79
N PRO A 138 -6.24 5.82 -19.96
CA PRO A 138 -5.60 6.80 -20.83
C PRO A 138 -5.41 8.16 -20.15
N GLU A 139 -6.41 8.64 -19.43
CA GLU A 139 -6.37 9.94 -18.78
C GLU A 139 -5.44 9.91 -17.54
N LEU A 140 -5.39 8.83 -16.77
CA LEU A 140 -4.45 8.66 -15.66
C LEU A 140 -3.00 8.65 -16.15
N ARG A 141 -2.72 7.96 -17.25
CA ARG A 141 -1.40 7.99 -17.89
C ARG A 141 -1.03 9.39 -18.40
N LYS A 142 -1.98 10.10 -18.99
CA LYS A 142 -1.78 11.49 -19.44
C LYS A 142 -1.54 12.44 -18.27
N ALA A 143 -2.12 12.17 -17.11
CA ALA A 143 -1.86 12.93 -15.89
C ALA A 143 -0.45 12.69 -15.33
N GLY A 144 0.26 11.65 -15.76
CA GLY A 144 1.64 11.34 -15.36
C GLY A 144 1.80 10.05 -14.55
N ALA A 145 0.78 9.18 -14.51
CA ALA A 145 0.89 7.84 -13.91
C ALA A 145 1.70 6.90 -14.82
N ASP A 146 2.68 6.20 -14.26
CA ASP A 146 3.49 5.21 -14.98
C ASP A 146 2.78 3.85 -15.04
N LEU A 147 2.04 3.50 -13.99
CA LEU A 147 1.31 2.25 -13.89
C LEU A 147 -0.11 2.51 -13.42
N VAL A 148 -1.09 1.90 -14.08
CA VAL A 148 -2.48 1.91 -13.65
C VAL A 148 -2.90 0.48 -13.35
N LEU A 149 -3.29 0.24 -12.10
CA LEU A 149 -3.75 -1.03 -11.58
C LEU A 149 -5.28 -1.06 -11.63
N LEU A 150 -5.84 -2.18 -12.03
CA LEU A 150 -7.28 -2.42 -12.11
C LEU A 150 -7.66 -3.57 -11.14
N PRO A 151 -7.76 -3.32 -9.82
CA PRO A 151 -7.81 -4.36 -8.80
C PRO A 151 -8.85 -5.46 -9.04
N PHE A 152 -10.04 -5.08 -9.49
CA PHE A 152 -11.12 -6.04 -9.77
C PHE A 152 -10.90 -6.81 -11.07
N SER A 153 -10.41 -6.14 -12.12
CA SER A 153 -10.11 -6.78 -13.40
C SER A 153 -8.93 -7.75 -13.26
N ASP A 154 -7.86 -7.29 -12.59
CA ASP A 154 -6.65 -8.07 -12.37
C ASP A 154 -6.97 -9.32 -11.50
N ALA A 155 -7.76 -9.15 -10.43
CA ALA A 155 -8.22 -10.26 -9.60
C ALA A 155 -9.11 -11.24 -10.37
N ALA A 156 -9.99 -10.74 -11.26
CA ALA A 156 -10.86 -11.60 -12.07
C ALA A 156 -10.04 -12.43 -13.07
N HIS A 157 -9.06 -11.84 -13.75
CA HIS A 157 -8.16 -12.57 -14.64
C HIS A 157 -7.42 -13.67 -13.87
N HIS A 158 -6.84 -13.33 -12.73
CA HIS A 158 -6.14 -14.31 -11.89
C HIS A 158 -7.08 -15.44 -11.40
N ALA A 159 -8.33 -15.11 -11.07
CA ALA A 159 -9.32 -16.13 -10.70
C ALA A 159 -9.64 -17.07 -11.86
N VAL A 160 -9.78 -16.54 -13.09
CA VAL A 160 -9.98 -17.35 -14.29
C VAL A 160 -8.83 -18.31 -14.52
N ASP A 161 -7.58 -17.82 -14.44
CA ASP A 161 -6.39 -18.65 -14.60
C ASP A 161 -6.36 -19.81 -13.58
N ARG A 162 -6.69 -19.52 -12.33
CA ARG A 162 -6.75 -20.54 -11.27
C ARG A 162 -7.88 -21.56 -11.48
N LEU A 163 -9.04 -21.10 -11.95
CA LEU A 163 -10.17 -21.99 -12.25
C LEU A 163 -9.81 -22.94 -13.40
N LEU A 164 -9.21 -22.43 -14.47
CA LEU A 164 -8.78 -23.25 -15.61
C LEU A 164 -7.70 -24.25 -15.20
N ALA A 165 -6.68 -23.81 -14.45
CA ALA A 165 -5.64 -24.71 -13.94
C ALA A 165 -6.18 -25.81 -13.03
N SER A 166 -7.26 -25.56 -12.28
CA SER A 166 -7.90 -26.55 -11.42
C SER A 166 -8.80 -27.55 -12.17
N THR A 167 -9.18 -27.22 -13.41
CA THR A 167 -9.99 -28.10 -14.27
C THR A 167 -9.14 -29.02 -15.16
N GLU A 168 -7.83 -28.78 -15.28
CA GLU A 168 -6.93 -29.71 -15.94
C GLU A 168 -6.86 -31.02 -15.12
N LYS A 169 -7.47 -32.07 -15.65
CA LYS A 169 -7.46 -33.43 -15.07
C LYS A 169 -6.00 -33.85 -14.88
N PRO A 170 -5.61 -34.38 -13.69
CA PRO A 170 -4.26 -34.91 -13.51
C PRO A 170 -4.00 -35.95 -14.60
N PRO A 171 -2.76 -36.04 -15.11
CA PRO A 171 -2.41 -36.99 -16.14
C PRO A 171 -2.78 -38.41 -15.63
N GLU A 172 -3.58 -39.11 -16.43
CA GLU A 172 -4.01 -40.48 -16.15
C GLU A 172 -2.73 -41.32 -15.99
N THR A 173 -2.43 -41.65 -14.74
CA THR A 173 -1.30 -42.53 -14.42
C THR A 173 -1.53 -43.82 -15.20
N ALA A 174 -0.69 -44.06 -16.20
CA ALA A 174 -0.71 -45.27 -17.01
C ALA A 174 -0.74 -46.49 -16.08
N ALA A 175 -1.85 -47.19 -16.09
CA ALA A 175 -1.99 -48.47 -15.40
C ALA A 175 -0.91 -49.40 -15.95
N SER A 176 0.03 -49.77 -15.10
CA SER A 176 0.98 -50.85 -15.39
C SER A 176 0.21 -52.11 -15.77
N PRO A 177 0.54 -52.77 -16.89
CA PRO A 177 -0.01 -54.09 -17.19
C PRO A 177 0.44 -55.06 -16.10
N LEU A 178 -0.52 -55.68 -15.42
CA LEU A 178 -0.28 -56.83 -14.56
C LEU A 178 0.37 -57.91 -15.38
N GLU A 179 1.62 -58.24 -15.06
CA GLU A 179 2.27 -59.46 -15.54
C GLU A 179 1.45 -60.68 -15.11
N GLN A 180 0.85 -61.30 -16.11
CA GLN A 180 0.32 -62.65 -15.95
C GLN A 180 1.51 -63.60 -15.98
N GLY A 181 2.02 -63.92 -14.76
CA GLY A 181 2.95 -65.02 -14.56
C GLY A 181 2.24 -66.32 -14.79
N GLY A 182 2.54 -66.95 -15.92
CA GLY A 182 2.11 -68.33 -16.23
C GLY A 182 2.77 -69.32 -15.32
N THR A 183 1.97 -70.19 -14.71
CA THR A 183 2.43 -71.43 -14.12
C THR A 183 2.40 -72.47 -15.19
N ALA A 184 3.53 -73.07 -15.43
CA ALA A 184 3.64 -74.37 -16.15
C ALA A 184 4.21 -75.41 -15.20
N SER A 185 3.51 -76.59 -15.13
CA SER A 185 3.87 -77.92 -14.69
C SER A 185 4.14 -78.15 -13.23
#